data_21526482d69262e00ed6a5e0eff6a9f6
#
_entry.id   21526482d69262e00ed6a5e0eff6a9f6
#
_cell.length_a   1.000
_cell.length_b   1.000
_cell.length_c   1.000
_cell.angle_alpha   90.00
_cell.angle_beta   90.00
_cell.angle_gamma   90.00
#
_symmetry.space_group_name_H-M   'P 1'
#
loop_
_entity.id
_entity.type
_entity.pdbx_description
1 polymer ?
#
loop_
_entity_poly.entity_id
_entity_poly.type
_entity_poly.pdbx_seq_one_letter_code
_entity_poly.pdbx_strand_id
1 'polypeptide(L)'
;MSESFPYDLDPRFAAVWAPLLLVPGGQGVTLTDDGRFVVRYGLLRIDTPLTNVAGAHVTGPYRWWTSVGVRLSARDDGLTFGTTNHAGACVHFREPIRPVIGPRRHSAVTVTVADPEALVRRLTL
;
A
#
# COMPACT_ATOMS: atom_id res chain seq x y z
N MET A 1 -13.43 -8.74 14.01
CA MET A 1 -12.19 -8.00 14.38
C MET A 1 -11.47 -7.53 13.13
N SER A 2 -10.96 -6.31 13.19
CA SER A 2 -10.13 -5.79 12.09
C SER A 2 -8.80 -6.52 12.04
N GLU A 3 -8.27 -6.66 10.83
CA GLU A 3 -6.94 -7.23 10.60
C GLU A 3 -6.01 -6.12 10.13
N SER A 4 -4.82 -6.06 10.71
CA SER A 4 -3.82 -5.03 10.39
C SER A 4 -2.56 -5.67 9.82
N PHE A 5 -2.00 -5.01 8.81
CA PHE A 5 -0.78 -5.43 8.13
C PHE A 5 0.19 -4.25 8.15
N PRO A 6 1.12 -4.22 9.13
CA PRO A 6 2.07 -3.12 9.23
C PRO A 6 3.09 -3.15 8.10
N TYR A 7 3.71 -1.99 7.83
CA TYR A 7 4.80 -1.91 6.86
C TYR A 7 6.06 -2.58 7.40
N ASP A 8 6.87 -3.08 6.46
CA ASP A 8 8.24 -3.51 6.73
C ASP A 8 9.12 -2.24 6.85
N LEU A 9 9.36 -1.79 8.06
CA LEU A 9 10.11 -0.58 8.33
C LEU A 9 11.61 -0.86 8.25
N ASP A 10 12.13 -0.88 7.03
CA ASP A 10 13.52 -1.22 6.73
C ASP A 10 14.45 -0.09 7.21
N PRO A 11 15.31 -0.33 8.21
CA PRO A 11 16.17 0.72 8.74
C PRO A 11 17.18 1.28 7.72
N ARG A 12 17.49 0.53 6.67
CA ARG A 12 18.38 1.01 5.62
C ARG A 12 17.81 2.23 4.90
N PHE A 13 16.50 2.37 4.87
CA PHE A 13 15.81 3.43 4.15
C PHE A 13 15.07 4.39 5.08
N ALA A 14 15.40 4.38 6.38
CA ALA A 14 14.69 5.19 7.37
C ALA A 14 14.75 6.69 7.06
N ALA A 15 15.83 7.17 6.43
CA ALA A 15 15.93 8.57 6.04
C ALA A 15 14.85 8.98 5.05
N VAL A 16 14.32 8.03 4.28
CA VAL A 16 13.25 8.29 3.31
C VAL A 16 11.87 8.16 3.95
N TRP A 17 11.59 7.01 4.61
CA TRP A 17 10.23 6.76 5.09
C TRP A 17 9.93 7.41 6.45
N ALA A 18 10.93 7.61 7.32
CA ALA A 18 10.66 8.13 8.65
C ALA A 18 10.02 9.52 8.64
N PRO A 19 10.48 10.49 7.83
CA PRO A 19 9.80 11.79 7.78
C PRO A 19 8.35 11.70 7.31
N LEU A 20 8.01 10.66 6.55
CA LEU A 20 6.67 10.46 6.02
C LEU A 20 5.76 9.76 7.02
N LEU A 21 6.29 8.82 7.81
CA LEU A 21 5.48 7.94 8.66
C LEU A 21 5.47 8.33 10.14
N LEU A 22 6.33 9.25 10.58
CA LEU A 22 6.35 9.71 11.97
C LEU A 22 5.26 10.76 12.21
N VAL A 23 4.01 10.36 11.98
CA VAL A 23 2.83 11.20 12.22
C VAL A 23 1.86 10.42 13.12
N PRO A 24 1.00 11.11 13.89
CA PRO A 24 0.01 10.41 14.72
C PRO A 24 -0.96 9.58 13.88
N GLY A 25 -1.34 8.43 14.40
CA GLY A 25 -2.27 7.52 13.75
C GLY A 25 -1.63 6.22 13.32
N GLY A 26 -2.45 5.26 12.95
CA GLY A 26 -1.98 3.96 12.47
C GLY A 26 -1.39 4.05 11.08
N GLN A 27 -0.37 3.25 10.82
CA GLN A 27 0.27 3.14 9.51
C GLN A 27 0.14 1.69 9.02
N GLY A 28 0.00 1.51 7.71
CA GLY A 28 -0.13 0.19 7.13
C GLY A 28 -1.50 -0.05 6.52
N VAL A 29 -1.82 -1.33 6.34
CA VAL A 29 -3.08 -1.77 5.73
C VAL A 29 -3.98 -2.33 6.82
N THR A 30 -5.25 -1.95 6.80
CA THR A 30 -6.26 -2.49 7.71
C THR A 30 -7.46 -3.00 6.91
N LEU A 31 -7.88 -4.23 7.19
CA LEU A 31 -9.12 -4.79 6.68
C LEU A 31 -10.14 -4.68 7.82
N THR A 32 -11.13 -3.81 7.66
CA THR A 32 -12.06 -3.50 8.75
C THR A 32 -13.19 -4.52 8.85
N ASP A 33 -13.83 -4.58 10.02
CA ASP A 33 -14.95 -5.50 10.26
C ASP A 33 -16.14 -5.21 9.36
N ASP A 34 -16.30 -3.95 8.95
CA ASP A 34 -17.41 -3.54 8.08
C ASP A 34 -17.08 -3.64 6.59
N GLY A 35 -16.00 -4.34 6.23
CA GLY A 35 -15.70 -4.67 4.85
C GLY A 35 -15.00 -3.57 4.07
N ARG A 36 -14.09 -2.82 4.72
CA ARG A 36 -13.29 -1.78 4.06
C ARG A 36 -11.84 -2.17 3.95
N PHE A 37 -11.21 -1.74 2.86
CA PHE A 37 -9.77 -1.82 2.65
C PHE A 37 -9.21 -0.42 2.88
N VAL A 38 -8.42 -0.25 3.93
CA VAL A 38 -7.88 1.04 4.35
C VAL A 38 -6.36 0.97 4.35
N VAL A 39 -5.72 1.90 3.67
CA VAL A 39 -4.26 2.01 3.65
C VAL A 39 -3.88 3.39 4.16
N ARG A 40 -2.94 3.44 5.09
CA ARG A 40 -2.39 4.69 5.60
C ARG A 40 -0.87 4.70 5.39
N TYR A 41 -0.39 5.79 4.82
CA TYR A 41 1.04 6.04 4.63
C TYR A 41 1.30 7.52 4.91
N GLY A 42 1.82 7.80 6.10
CA GLY A 42 1.95 9.18 6.54
C GLY A 42 0.59 9.86 6.66
N LEU A 43 0.44 10.98 5.98
CA LEU A 43 -0.83 11.72 5.92
C LEU A 43 -1.73 11.23 4.78
N LEU A 44 -1.25 10.33 3.95
CA LEU A 44 -2.01 9.82 2.82
C LEU A 44 -2.87 8.63 3.25
N ARG A 45 -4.04 8.52 2.64
CA ARG A 45 -5.00 7.47 3.00
C ARG A 45 -5.75 6.98 1.77
N ILE A 46 -5.92 5.66 1.70
CA ILE A 46 -6.85 5.00 0.79
C ILE A 46 -7.94 4.36 1.64
N ASP A 47 -9.18 4.52 1.23
CA ASP A 47 -10.32 3.88 1.90
C ASP A 47 -11.34 3.51 0.83
N THR A 48 -11.49 2.22 0.58
CA THR A 48 -12.39 1.70 -0.44
C THR A 48 -13.02 0.40 0.06
N PRO A 49 -14.22 0.04 -0.44
CA PRO A 49 -14.80 -1.26 -0.06
C PRO A 49 -13.89 -2.42 -0.46
N LEU A 50 -13.84 -3.49 0.35
CA LEU A 50 -13.13 -4.71 -0.02
C LEU A 50 -13.64 -5.29 -1.34
N THR A 51 -14.92 -5.07 -1.65
CA THR A 51 -15.51 -5.53 -2.93
C THR A 51 -14.89 -4.82 -4.13
N ASN A 52 -14.22 -3.70 -3.93
CA ASN A 52 -13.51 -3.01 -5.02
C ASN A 52 -12.11 -3.60 -5.29
N VAL A 53 -11.66 -4.54 -4.49
CA VAL A 53 -10.38 -5.21 -4.73
C VAL A 53 -10.63 -6.32 -5.76
N ALA A 54 -10.00 -6.17 -6.94
CA ALA A 54 -10.14 -7.15 -8.03
C ALA A 54 -9.19 -8.33 -7.83
N GLY A 55 -8.02 -8.07 -7.24
CA GLY A 55 -7.02 -9.10 -7.01
C GLY A 55 -5.78 -8.50 -6.38
N ALA A 56 -4.87 -9.38 -5.99
CA ALA A 56 -3.61 -8.96 -5.39
C ALA A 56 -2.54 -10.01 -5.66
N HIS A 57 -1.28 -9.58 -5.70
CA HIS A 57 -0.15 -10.49 -5.85
C HIS A 57 1.09 -9.90 -5.19
N VAL A 58 2.01 -10.78 -4.81
CA VAL A 58 3.28 -10.37 -4.23
C VAL A 58 4.21 -9.93 -5.35
N THR A 59 4.91 -8.81 -5.14
CA THR A 59 5.89 -8.28 -6.08
C THR A 59 7.21 -8.04 -5.36
N GLY A 60 8.28 -7.88 -6.13
CA GLY A 60 9.63 -7.63 -5.63
C GLY A 60 10.60 -8.73 -6.00
N PRO A 61 11.88 -8.56 -5.70
CA PRO A 61 12.51 -7.39 -5.09
C PRO A 61 12.54 -6.19 -6.04
N TYR A 62 12.75 -5.01 -5.48
CA TYR A 62 12.74 -3.75 -6.23
C TYR A 62 14.08 -3.04 -6.14
N ARG A 63 14.27 -2.07 -7.03
CA ARG A 63 15.29 -1.04 -6.85
C ARG A 63 14.76 -0.02 -5.84
N TRP A 64 15.55 0.31 -4.82
CA TRP A 64 15.06 1.14 -3.71
C TRP A 64 14.54 2.50 -4.17
N TRP A 65 15.16 3.09 -5.21
CA TRP A 65 14.76 4.42 -5.68
C TRP A 65 13.43 4.43 -6.44
N THR A 66 12.87 3.26 -6.75
CA THR A 66 11.55 3.16 -7.37
C THR A 66 10.50 2.64 -6.41
N SER A 67 10.88 2.19 -5.22
CA SER A 67 9.96 1.50 -4.32
C SER A 67 9.87 2.12 -2.93
N VAL A 68 10.85 2.90 -2.50
CA VAL A 68 10.81 3.50 -1.16
C VAL A 68 10.27 4.93 -1.27
N GLY A 69 9.33 5.26 -0.38
CA GLY A 69 8.60 6.52 -0.42
C GLY A 69 7.27 6.38 -1.14
N VAL A 70 6.71 7.50 -1.56
CA VAL A 70 5.48 7.53 -2.33
C VAL A 70 5.83 7.65 -3.80
N ARG A 71 5.38 6.70 -4.61
CA ARG A 71 5.71 6.64 -6.04
C ARG A 71 4.45 6.48 -6.87
N LEU A 72 4.47 7.08 -8.06
CA LEU A 72 3.41 6.93 -9.05
C LEU A 72 3.95 6.19 -10.26
N SER A 73 3.17 5.24 -10.77
CA SER A 73 3.47 4.59 -12.04
C SER A 73 2.78 5.36 -13.17
N ALA A 74 3.58 5.85 -14.12
CA ALA A 74 3.02 6.57 -15.27
C ALA A 74 2.30 5.61 -16.24
N ARG A 75 2.56 4.32 -16.11
CA ARG A 75 2.03 3.31 -17.04
C ARG A 75 0.59 2.94 -16.75
N ASP A 76 0.23 2.80 -15.46
CA ASP A 76 -1.09 2.29 -15.05
C ASP A 76 -1.73 3.12 -13.94
N ASP A 77 -1.20 4.31 -13.69
CA ASP A 77 -1.63 5.19 -12.59
C ASP A 77 -1.57 4.50 -11.21
N GLY A 78 -0.75 3.45 -11.09
CA GLY A 78 -0.53 2.75 -9.84
C GLY A 78 0.20 3.62 -8.83
N LEU A 79 -0.06 3.35 -7.56
CA LEU A 79 0.53 4.08 -6.44
C LEU A 79 1.37 3.12 -5.62
N THR A 80 2.55 3.53 -5.18
CA THR A 80 3.40 2.73 -4.31
C THR A 80 3.60 3.47 -2.99
N PHE A 81 3.32 2.77 -1.89
CA PHE A 81 3.65 3.20 -0.53
C PHE A 81 4.74 2.27 -0.02
N GLY A 82 5.99 2.70 -0.12
CA GLY A 82 7.13 1.83 0.12
C GLY A 82 8.01 2.23 1.29
N THR A 83 8.47 1.22 2.03
CA THR A 83 9.40 1.37 3.15
C THR A 83 10.61 0.44 2.99
N THR A 84 10.59 -0.45 2.02
CA THR A 84 11.68 -1.39 1.75
C THR A 84 11.70 -1.75 0.26
N ASN A 85 12.81 -2.33 -0.19
CA ASN A 85 12.94 -2.82 -1.56
C ASN A 85 12.81 -4.36 -1.66
N HIS A 86 12.48 -5.05 -0.57
CA HIS A 86 12.44 -6.52 -0.56
C HIS A 86 11.22 -7.06 -1.30
N ALA A 87 10.03 -6.72 -0.86
CA ALA A 87 8.79 -7.22 -1.44
C ALA A 87 7.62 -6.36 -0.99
N GLY A 88 6.52 -6.47 -1.73
CA GLY A 88 5.27 -5.82 -1.38
C GLY A 88 4.09 -6.58 -1.95
N ALA A 89 2.90 -6.11 -1.63
CA ALA A 89 1.67 -6.61 -2.22
C ALA A 89 1.13 -5.56 -3.18
N CYS A 90 0.91 -5.96 -4.42
CA CYS A 90 0.26 -5.12 -5.42
C CYS A 90 -1.22 -5.46 -5.42
N VAL A 91 -2.06 -4.48 -5.10
CA VAL A 91 -3.51 -4.65 -5.00
C VAL A 91 -4.16 -3.90 -6.15
N HIS A 92 -4.96 -4.62 -6.94
CA HIS A 92 -5.65 -4.06 -8.10
C HIS A 92 -7.11 -3.77 -7.74
N PHE A 93 -7.62 -2.64 -8.22
CA PHE A 93 -9.00 -2.22 -7.98
C PHE A 93 -9.87 -2.50 -9.19
N ARG A 94 -11.13 -2.87 -8.96
CA ARG A 94 -12.13 -3.03 -10.04
C ARG A 94 -12.44 -1.69 -10.69
N GLU A 95 -12.62 -0.69 -9.86
CA GLU A 95 -12.79 0.70 -10.30
C GLU A 95 -11.67 1.53 -9.70
N PRO A 96 -10.99 2.38 -10.50
CA PRO A 96 -9.94 3.23 -9.96
C PRO A 96 -10.45 4.05 -8.78
N ILE A 97 -9.62 4.14 -7.75
CA ILE A 97 -9.94 4.95 -6.57
C ILE A 97 -9.68 6.43 -6.86
N ARG A 98 -10.26 7.31 -6.02
CA ARG A 98 -10.03 8.74 -6.15
C ARG A 98 -8.54 9.08 -6.03
N PRO A 99 -8.10 10.21 -6.63
CA PRO A 99 -6.70 10.59 -6.53
C PRO A 99 -6.24 10.77 -5.09
N VAL A 100 -5.11 10.15 -4.77
CA VAL A 100 -4.40 10.33 -3.50
C VAL A 100 -3.28 11.33 -3.69
N ILE A 101 -2.57 11.21 -4.82
CA ILE A 101 -1.53 12.14 -5.24
C ILE A 101 -1.76 12.45 -6.71
N GLY A 102 -1.66 13.74 -7.06
CA GLY A 102 -1.85 14.19 -8.42
C GLY A 102 -3.33 14.16 -8.84
N PRO A 103 -3.61 14.44 -10.12
CA PRO A 103 -4.98 14.59 -10.59
C PRO A 103 -5.65 13.30 -11.05
N ARG A 104 -4.90 12.21 -11.21
CA ARG A 104 -5.42 10.98 -11.80
C ARG A 104 -5.89 10.00 -10.73
N ARG A 105 -6.90 9.21 -11.06
CA ARG A 105 -7.35 8.09 -10.25
C ARG A 105 -6.34 6.96 -10.33
N HIS A 106 -6.28 6.15 -9.27
CA HIS A 106 -5.31 5.03 -9.18
C HIS A 106 -6.02 3.70 -9.38
N SER A 107 -5.48 2.88 -10.29
CA SER A 107 -6.01 1.54 -10.57
C SER A 107 -5.42 0.45 -9.69
N ALA A 108 -4.32 0.75 -9.00
CA ALA A 108 -3.62 -0.21 -8.14
C ALA A 108 -2.81 0.52 -7.08
N VAL A 109 -2.51 -0.19 -5.99
CA VAL A 109 -1.57 0.28 -4.98
C VAL A 109 -0.63 -0.86 -4.62
N THR A 110 0.66 -0.55 -4.50
CA THR A 110 1.66 -1.47 -3.97
C THR A 110 2.05 -1.01 -2.57
N VAL A 111 1.98 -1.94 -1.62
CA VAL A 111 2.27 -1.65 -0.21
C VAL A 111 3.34 -2.63 0.27
N THR A 112 4.43 -2.12 0.84
CA THR A 112 5.52 -2.95 1.35
C THR A 112 5.28 -3.33 2.80
N VAL A 113 4.23 -4.13 3.01
CA VAL A 113 3.90 -4.63 4.35
C VAL A 113 4.90 -5.71 4.77
N ALA A 114 4.98 -5.97 6.09
CA ALA A 114 5.93 -6.93 6.64
C ALA A 114 5.65 -8.36 6.18
N ASP A 115 4.37 -8.70 5.94
CA ASP A 115 3.97 -10.02 5.45
C ASP A 115 3.04 -9.85 4.24
N PRO A 116 3.61 -9.59 3.05
CA PRO A 116 2.80 -9.36 1.86
C PRO A 116 2.03 -10.61 1.43
N GLU A 117 2.55 -11.79 1.68
CA GLU A 117 1.88 -13.03 1.31
C GLU A 117 0.61 -13.23 2.13
N ALA A 118 0.63 -12.90 3.41
CA ALA A 118 -0.56 -12.98 4.25
C ALA A 118 -1.64 -12.02 3.77
N LEU A 119 -1.26 -10.79 3.41
CA LEU A 119 -2.20 -9.82 2.89
C LEU A 119 -2.83 -10.31 1.58
N VAL A 120 -2.01 -10.81 0.66
CA VAL A 120 -2.49 -11.33 -0.62
C VAL A 120 -3.47 -12.48 -0.40
N ARG A 121 -3.16 -13.41 0.52
CA ARG A 121 -4.07 -14.52 0.83
C ARG A 121 -5.44 -14.02 1.31
N ARG A 122 -5.43 -13.00 2.18
CA ARG A 122 -6.69 -12.45 2.70
C ARG A 122 -7.51 -11.75 1.62
N LEU A 123 -6.84 -11.09 0.67
CA LEU A 123 -7.54 -10.34 -0.38
C LEU A 123 -8.00 -11.21 -1.55
N THR A 124 -7.48 -12.43 -1.67
CA THR A 124 -7.79 -13.32 -2.78
C THR A 124 -8.69 -14.52 -2.39
N LEU A 125 -9.19 -14.52 -1.17
CA LEU A 125 -10.12 -15.55 -0.71
C LEU A 125 -11.50 -15.40 -1.34
#